data_021797694646df8706de3a23884c0d7c
#
_entry.id   021797694646df8706de3a23884c0d7c
#
_cell.length_a   1.000
_cell.length_b   1.000
_cell.length_c   1.000
_cell.angle_alpha   90.00
_cell.angle_beta   90.00
_cell.angle_gamma   90.00
#
_symmetry.space_group_name_H-M   'P 1'
#
loop_
_entity.id
_entity.type
_entity.pdbx_description
1 polymer ?
#
loop_
_entity_poly.entity_id
_entity_poly.type
_entity_poly.pdbx_seq_one_letter_code
_entity_poly.pdbx_strand_id
1 'polypeptide(L)'
;MNLFSLDDQINEIALPELGDRVSGAVSASEEKAIGEMFLQQVYSQAPLISDPLLFEYTEHLIYRLSEYSQVKDRYFNILLIDDSSLNAFAAPGGVIGINGGLFLNSDNEGQFASVLAHELAHLSQRHFARNVLKSQESNLASALVMVSSIAIALISNNPNAIAM
;
A
#
# COMPACT_ATOMS: atom_id res chain seq x y z
N MET A 1 48.94 13.23 32.98
CA MET A 1 48.94 12.02 32.16
C MET A 1 47.50 11.53 32.08
N ASN A 2 46.71 12.11 31.13
CA ASN A 2 45.27 11.87 31.02
C ASN A 2 45.02 10.87 29.88
N LEU A 3 44.60 9.69 30.31
CA LEU A 3 44.12 8.61 29.48
C LEU A 3 42.57 8.68 29.43
N PHE A 4 41.97 9.55 28.66
CA PHE A 4 40.55 9.50 28.28
C PHE A 4 40.29 10.50 27.18
N SER A 5 40.32 10.07 25.96
CA SER A 5 39.54 10.64 24.86
C SER A 5 39.75 9.82 23.57
N LEU A 6 39.16 8.64 23.51
CA LEU A 6 39.05 7.82 22.29
C LEU A 6 37.61 7.42 22.00
N ASP A 7 36.63 8.13 22.58
CA ASP A 7 35.22 7.73 22.45
C ASP A 7 34.31 8.67 21.63
N ASP A 8 34.86 9.58 20.84
CA ASP A 8 34.03 10.56 20.12
C ASP A 8 34.26 10.61 18.61
N GLN A 9 34.47 9.51 17.95
CA GLN A 9 34.44 9.46 16.47
C GLN A 9 33.85 8.14 15.94
N ILE A 10 32.75 7.65 16.52
CA ILE A 10 31.87 6.81 15.74
C ILE A 10 30.98 7.77 14.92
N ASN A 11 31.55 8.24 13.86
CA ASN A 11 30.77 8.84 12.78
C ASN A 11 29.76 7.79 12.35
N GLU A 12 28.49 7.93 12.75
CA GLU A 12 27.39 7.20 12.16
C GLU A 12 27.52 7.41 10.65
N ILE A 13 28.07 6.41 9.97
CA ILE A 13 27.97 6.33 8.53
C ILE A 13 26.47 6.13 8.28
N ALA A 14 25.74 7.23 8.11
CA ALA A 14 24.39 7.22 7.62
C ALA A 14 24.47 6.54 6.25
N LEU A 15 24.15 5.25 6.23
CA LEU A 15 23.99 4.52 4.97
C LEU A 15 22.96 5.31 4.16
N PRO A 16 23.27 5.72 2.94
CA PRO A 16 22.30 6.40 2.11
C PRO A 16 21.08 5.50 2.01
N GLU A 17 19.92 5.99 2.46
CA GLU A 17 18.67 5.29 2.31
C GLU A 17 18.50 4.98 0.82
N LEU A 18 18.58 3.70 0.45
CA LEU A 18 18.39 3.25 -0.93
C LEU A 18 17.01 3.63 -1.51
N GLY A 19 16.16 4.28 -0.68
CA GLY A 19 14.85 4.82 -1.05
C GLY A 19 14.86 6.17 -1.78
N ASP A 20 15.95 6.93 -1.72
CA ASP A 20 15.96 8.33 -2.19
C ASP A 20 15.84 8.45 -3.73
N ARG A 21 16.21 7.42 -4.48
CA ARG A 21 16.02 7.38 -5.95
C ARG A 21 14.55 7.24 -6.36
N VAL A 22 13.73 6.68 -5.49
CA VAL A 22 12.28 6.50 -5.74
C VAL A 22 11.53 7.83 -5.54
N SER A 23 12.01 8.68 -4.65
CA SER A 23 11.45 10.02 -4.39
C SER A 23 11.56 10.96 -5.59
N GLY A 24 12.48 10.70 -6.53
CA GLY A 24 12.65 11.50 -7.74
C GLY A 24 11.65 11.21 -8.87
N ALA A 25 10.95 10.08 -8.84
CA ALA A 25 10.03 9.69 -9.92
C ALA A 25 8.58 10.04 -9.62
N VAL A 26 8.15 9.80 -8.38
CA VAL A 26 6.81 10.15 -7.89
C VAL A 26 6.93 10.69 -6.48
N SER A 27 6.58 11.93 -6.26
CA SER A 27 6.59 12.55 -4.94
C SER A 27 5.46 12.00 -4.06
N ALA A 28 5.55 12.19 -2.74
CA ALA A 28 4.49 11.77 -1.82
C ALA A 28 3.17 12.49 -2.09
N SER A 29 3.21 13.76 -2.55
CA SER A 29 2.01 14.51 -2.93
C SER A 29 1.37 13.98 -4.21
N GLU A 30 2.16 13.54 -5.18
CA GLU A 30 1.66 12.89 -6.40
C GLU A 30 1.06 11.51 -6.09
N GLU A 31 1.70 10.70 -5.24
CA GLU A 31 1.13 9.44 -4.78
C GLU A 31 -0.22 9.62 -4.10
N LYS A 32 -0.34 10.66 -3.26
CA LYS A 32 -1.61 11.00 -2.60
C LYS A 32 -2.68 11.39 -3.62
N ALA A 33 -2.35 12.27 -4.57
CA ALA A 33 -3.28 12.68 -5.62
C ALA A 33 -3.75 11.50 -6.49
N ILE A 34 -2.84 10.59 -6.84
CA ILE A 34 -3.16 9.36 -7.56
C ILE A 34 -4.10 8.48 -6.72
N GLY A 35 -3.83 8.33 -5.43
CA GLY A 35 -4.68 7.59 -4.50
C GLY A 35 -6.09 8.16 -4.40
N GLU A 36 -6.22 9.48 -4.30
CA GLU A 36 -7.53 10.16 -4.27
C GLU A 36 -8.33 9.92 -5.56
N MET A 37 -7.69 10.00 -6.71
CA MET A 37 -8.35 9.70 -8.00
C MET A 37 -8.78 8.23 -8.09
N PHE A 38 -7.94 7.32 -7.64
CA PHE A 38 -8.25 5.90 -7.56
C PHE A 38 -9.47 5.65 -6.66
N LEU A 39 -9.49 6.24 -5.46
CA LEU A 39 -10.61 6.13 -4.53
C LEU A 39 -11.92 6.63 -5.15
N GLN A 40 -11.91 7.79 -5.81
CA GLN A 40 -13.08 8.33 -6.49
C GLN A 40 -13.62 7.36 -7.54
N GLN A 41 -12.74 6.73 -8.32
CA GLN A 41 -13.14 5.76 -9.33
C GLN A 41 -13.73 4.50 -8.68
N VAL A 42 -13.10 3.95 -7.64
CA VAL A 42 -13.61 2.77 -6.94
C VAL A 42 -14.96 3.06 -6.28
N TYR A 43 -15.09 4.18 -5.56
CA TYR A 43 -16.36 4.56 -4.93
C TYR A 43 -17.51 4.75 -5.93
N SER A 44 -17.22 5.13 -7.17
CA SER A 44 -18.25 5.34 -8.20
C SER A 44 -18.70 4.06 -8.90
N GLN A 45 -17.91 2.99 -8.85
CA GLN A 45 -18.11 1.84 -9.75
C GLN A 45 -18.03 0.48 -9.04
N ALA A 46 -17.28 0.35 -7.95
CA ALA A 46 -17.11 -0.93 -7.27
C ALA A 46 -18.24 -1.16 -6.24
N PRO A 47 -18.76 -2.39 -6.13
CA PRO A 47 -19.64 -2.75 -5.03
C PRO A 47 -18.83 -2.77 -3.72
N LEU A 48 -19.25 -1.98 -2.74
CA LEU A 48 -18.57 -1.88 -1.44
C LEU A 48 -19.41 -2.50 -0.34
N ILE A 49 -18.73 -3.16 0.61
CA ILE A 49 -19.34 -3.67 1.84
C ILE A 49 -19.49 -2.49 2.82
N SER A 50 -20.74 -2.22 3.23
CA SER A 50 -21.09 -1.15 4.18
C SER A 50 -21.40 -1.72 5.57
N ASP A 51 -20.52 -2.56 6.10
CA ASP A 51 -20.63 -3.12 7.45
C ASP A 51 -19.68 -2.37 8.40
N PRO A 52 -20.20 -1.56 9.35
CA PRO A 52 -19.38 -0.78 10.27
C PRO A 52 -18.51 -1.63 11.20
N LEU A 53 -18.99 -2.80 11.63
CA LEU A 53 -18.25 -3.70 12.52
C LEU A 53 -17.08 -4.35 11.79
N LEU A 54 -17.31 -4.77 10.55
CA LEU A 54 -16.27 -5.35 9.71
C LEU A 54 -15.19 -4.29 9.37
N PHE A 55 -15.63 -3.07 9.10
CA PHE A 55 -14.73 -1.95 8.84
C PHE A 55 -13.86 -1.64 10.08
N GLU A 56 -14.48 -1.45 11.25
CA GLU A 56 -13.79 -1.16 12.50
C GLU A 56 -12.79 -2.26 12.88
N TYR A 57 -13.19 -3.53 12.75
CA TYR A 57 -12.29 -4.66 12.97
C TYR A 57 -11.07 -4.60 12.05
N THR A 58 -11.30 -4.38 10.76
CA THR A 58 -10.24 -4.32 9.75
C THR A 58 -9.29 -3.15 10.00
N GLU A 59 -9.86 -1.98 10.29
CA GLU A 59 -9.11 -0.77 10.61
C GLU A 59 -8.20 -0.99 11.83
N HIS A 60 -8.74 -1.51 12.92
CA HIS A 60 -7.97 -1.83 14.12
C HIS A 60 -6.82 -2.80 13.82
N LEU A 61 -7.09 -3.83 13.02
CA LEU A 61 -6.06 -4.81 12.67
C LEU A 61 -4.95 -4.20 11.82
N ILE A 62 -5.29 -3.39 10.82
CA ILE A 62 -4.31 -2.69 9.97
C ILE A 62 -3.45 -1.76 10.82
N TYR A 63 -4.03 -0.94 11.69
CA TYR A 63 -3.26 -0.05 12.56
C TYR A 63 -2.35 -0.82 13.50
N ARG A 64 -2.82 -1.89 14.12
CA ARG A 64 -2.01 -2.77 14.98
C ARG A 64 -0.83 -3.38 14.22
N LEU A 65 -1.04 -3.89 13.00
CA LEU A 65 0.03 -4.43 12.16
C LEU A 65 1.00 -3.35 11.70
N SER A 66 0.51 -2.14 11.43
CA SER A 66 1.34 -1.03 10.98
C SER A 66 2.37 -0.58 12.02
N GLU A 67 2.13 -0.83 13.31
CA GLU A 67 3.09 -0.52 14.39
C GLU A 67 4.40 -1.28 14.23
N TYR A 68 4.34 -2.48 13.65
CA TYR A 68 5.49 -3.36 13.40
C TYR A 68 5.98 -3.29 11.97
N SER A 69 5.39 -2.44 11.14
CA SER A 69 5.76 -2.25 9.74
C SER A 69 6.74 -1.08 9.57
N GLN A 70 7.34 -0.97 8.38
CA GLN A 70 8.19 0.17 8.01
C GLN A 70 7.39 1.29 7.33
N VAL A 71 6.07 1.28 7.38
CA VAL A 71 5.22 2.32 6.80
C VAL A 71 5.41 3.62 7.57
N LYS A 72 5.91 4.65 6.89
CA LYS A 72 6.20 5.97 7.49
C LYS A 72 4.93 6.79 7.70
N ASP A 73 4.06 6.81 6.70
CA ASP A 73 2.76 7.49 6.76
C ASP A 73 1.66 6.47 7.05
N ARG A 74 1.07 6.56 8.23
CA ARG A 74 0.02 5.65 8.70
C ARG A 74 -1.37 6.19 8.44
N TYR A 75 -1.54 6.94 7.38
CA TYR A 75 -2.86 7.32 6.90
C TYR A 75 -3.34 6.29 5.89
N PHE A 76 -4.33 5.47 6.30
CA PHE A 76 -4.85 4.39 5.47
C PHE A 76 -6.27 4.70 4.98
N ASN A 77 -6.50 4.44 3.70
CA ASN A 77 -7.82 4.45 3.08
C ASN A 77 -8.24 3.00 2.84
N ILE A 78 -9.13 2.49 3.68
CA ILE A 78 -9.54 1.08 3.65
C ILE A 78 -10.79 0.93 2.78
N LEU A 79 -10.75 0.02 1.82
CA LEU A 79 -11.84 -0.35 0.94
C LEU A 79 -12.23 -1.80 1.19
N LEU A 80 -13.47 -2.05 1.60
CA LEU A 80 -14.04 -3.38 1.66
C LEU A 80 -14.89 -3.60 0.42
N ILE A 81 -14.48 -4.53 -0.44
CA ILE A 81 -15.07 -4.76 -1.76
C ILE A 81 -15.95 -5.99 -1.69
N ASP A 82 -17.20 -5.88 -2.16
CA ASP A 82 -18.13 -7.01 -2.25
C ASP A 82 -17.78 -7.89 -3.44
N ASP A 83 -16.71 -8.64 -3.28
CA ASP A 83 -16.20 -9.61 -4.25
C ASP A 83 -15.81 -10.89 -3.51
N SER A 84 -16.22 -12.05 -4.04
CA SER A 84 -15.99 -13.35 -3.41
C SER A 84 -14.60 -13.93 -3.65
N SER A 85 -13.75 -13.28 -4.42
CA SER A 85 -12.37 -13.71 -4.66
C SER A 85 -11.51 -13.50 -3.42
N LEU A 86 -10.55 -14.40 -3.20
CA LEU A 86 -9.56 -14.31 -2.12
C LEU A 86 -8.46 -13.34 -2.56
N ASN A 87 -8.64 -12.06 -2.28
CA ASN A 87 -7.72 -11.02 -2.70
C ASN A 87 -7.66 -9.84 -1.73
N ALA A 88 -6.49 -9.21 -1.66
CA ALA A 88 -6.27 -7.88 -1.10
C ALA A 88 -5.22 -7.17 -1.97
N PHE A 89 -5.13 -5.86 -1.88
CA PHE A 89 -4.15 -5.08 -2.63
C PHE A 89 -3.81 -3.78 -1.92
N ALA A 90 -2.63 -3.27 -2.21
CA ALA A 90 -2.18 -1.93 -1.83
C ALA A 90 -2.09 -1.03 -3.07
N ALA A 91 -2.57 0.21 -2.92
CA ALA A 91 -2.50 1.24 -3.97
C ALA A 91 -1.89 2.54 -3.43
N PRO A 92 -1.47 3.47 -4.31
CA PRO A 92 -0.90 4.75 -3.91
C PRO A 92 -1.79 5.53 -2.95
N GLY A 93 -1.21 6.41 -2.13
CA GLY A 93 -1.96 7.23 -1.19
C GLY A 93 -2.47 6.46 0.04
N GLY A 94 -1.82 5.36 0.39
CA GLY A 94 -2.18 4.57 1.57
C GLY A 94 -3.46 3.75 1.40
N VAL A 95 -3.88 3.47 0.17
CA VAL A 95 -5.08 2.68 -0.09
C VAL A 95 -4.81 1.21 0.13
N ILE A 96 -5.69 0.54 0.89
CA ILE A 96 -5.71 -0.91 1.10
C ILE A 96 -7.09 -1.41 0.74
N GLY A 97 -7.17 -2.22 -0.31
CA GLY A 97 -8.41 -2.87 -0.73
C GLY A 97 -8.46 -4.32 -0.27
N ILE A 98 -9.61 -4.77 0.18
CA ILE A 98 -9.82 -6.10 0.73
C ILE A 98 -11.13 -6.63 0.16
N ASN A 99 -11.08 -7.75 -0.53
CA ASN A 99 -12.25 -8.42 -1.02
C ASN A 99 -12.96 -9.22 0.08
N GLY A 100 -14.27 -9.25 0.06
CA GLY A 100 -15.10 -10.02 0.98
C GLY A 100 -14.73 -11.50 1.04
N GLY A 101 -14.28 -12.06 -0.07
CA GLY A 101 -13.78 -13.43 -0.14
C GLY A 101 -12.59 -13.73 0.78
N LEU A 102 -11.77 -12.72 1.12
CA LEU A 102 -10.67 -12.91 2.06
C LEU A 102 -11.19 -13.20 3.48
N PHE A 103 -12.25 -12.50 3.92
CA PHE A 103 -12.88 -12.79 5.21
C PHE A 103 -13.53 -14.17 5.24
N LEU A 104 -14.18 -14.56 4.15
CA LEU A 104 -14.90 -15.84 4.07
C LEU A 104 -13.98 -17.06 4.00
N ASN A 105 -12.76 -16.89 3.46
CA ASN A 105 -11.82 -17.98 3.23
C ASN A 105 -10.63 -17.99 4.18
N SER A 106 -10.56 -17.07 5.15
CA SER A 106 -9.55 -17.11 6.20
C SER A 106 -10.05 -17.95 7.37
N ASP A 107 -9.33 -19.01 7.71
CA ASP A 107 -9.70 -19.92 8.81
C ASP A 107 -9.54 -19.25 10.19
N ASN A 108 -8.70 -18.24 10.29
CA ASN A 108 -8.42 -17.53 11.53
C ASN A 108 -7.81 -16.13 11.27
N GLU A 109 -7.78 -15.30 12.33
CA GLU A 109 -7.20 -13.94 12.26
C GLU A 109 -5.74 -13.93 11.77
N GLY A 110 -4.95 -14.95 12.12
CA GLY A 110 -3.54 -15.02 11.71
C GLY A 110 -3.36 -15.12 10.20
N GLN A 111 -4.20 -15.89 9.52
CA GLN A 111 -4.20 -15.99 8.06
C GLN A 111 -4.61 -14.65 7.44
N PHE A 112 -5.69 -14.06 7.90
CA PHE A 112 -6.16 -12.75 7.45
C PHE A 112 -5.09 -11.67 7.68
N ALA A 113 -4.52 -11.60 8.88
CA ALA A 113 -3.47 -10.66 9.25
C ALA A 113 -2.20 -10.81 8.40
N SER A 114 -1.84 -12.03 8.01
CA SER A 114 -0.66 -12.28 7.17
C SER A 114 -0.77 -11.63 5.79
N VAL A 115 -1.97 -11.67 5.20
CA VAL A 115 -2.24 -11.00 3.91
C VAL A 115 -2.16 -9.47 4.09
N LEU A 116 -2.78 -8.93 5.13
CA LEU A 116 -2.72 -7.49 5.40
C LEU A 116 -1.28 -7.00 5.68
N ALA A 117 -0.50 -7.78 6.41
CA ALA A 117 0.92 -7.47 6.64
C ALA A 117 1.72 -7.45 5.34
N HIS A 118 1.39 -8.34 4.39
CA HIS A 118 1.98 -8.35 3.06
C HIS A 118 1.65 -7.05 2.28
N GLU A 119 0.39 -6.60 2.31
CA GLU A 119 -0.01 -5.36 1.67
C GLU A 119 0.64 -4.12 2.31
N LEU A 120 0.79 -4.11 3.64
CA LEU A 120 1.53 -3.07 4.35
C LEU A 120 3.02 -3.05 3.93
N ALA A 121 3.62 -4.21 3.66
CA ALA A 121 4.98 -4.27 3.15
C ALA A 121 5.09 -3.65 1.74
N HIS A 122 4.11 -3.84 0.87
CA HIS A 122 4.03 -3.18 -0.44
C HIS A 122 3.97 -1.66 -0.31
N LEU A 123 3.15 -1.13 0.61
CA LEU A 123 3.08 0.30 0.89
C LEU A 123 4.41 0.84 1.41
N SER A 124 5.03 0.15 2.39
CA SER A 124 6.30 0.59 2.98
C SER A 124 7.43 0.68 1.97
N GLN A 125 7.47 -0.23 1.02
CA GLN A 125 8.48 -0.29 -0.03
C GLN A 125 8.18 0.62 -1.23
N ARG A 126 7.05 1.32 -1.24
CA ARG A 126 6.61 2.18 -2.34
C ARG A 126 6.70 1.44 -3.69
N HIS A 127 6.19 0.20 -3.74
CA HIS A 127 6.27 -0.65 -4.93
C HIS A 127 5.68 0.02 -6.16
N PHE A 128 4.60 0.76 -6.00
CA PHE A 128 3.99 1.54 -7.08
C PHE A 128 5.00 2.52 -7.71
N ALA A 129 5.63 3.38 -6.89
CA ALA A 129 6.59 4.36 -7.38
C ALA A 129 7.80 3.68 -8.05
N ARG A 130 8.24 2.53 -7.56
CA ARG A 130 9.30 1.72 -8.19
C ARG A 130 8.88 1.13 -9.53
N ASN A 131 7.63 0.71 -9.68
CA ASN A 131 7.11 0.18 -10.94
C ASN A 131 6.99 1.27 -12.01
N VAL A 132 6.56 2.48 -11.61
CA VAL A 132 6.56 3.65 -12.49
C VAL A 132 7.98 3.96 -13.00
N LEU A 133 9.00 3.88 -12.12
CA LEU A 133 10.40 4.05 -12.52
C LEU A 133 10.88 3.01 -13.53
N LYS A 134 10.48 1.75 -13.34
CA LYS A 134 10.91 0.65 -14.21
C LYS A 134 10.29 0.72 -15.61
N SER A 135 9.09 1.31 -15.74
CA SER A 135 8.39 1.43 -17.03
C SER A 135 9.02 2.42 -18.00
N GLN A 136 10.12 3.10 -17.62
CA GLN A 136 10.83 4.13 -18.42
C GLN A 136 9.95 5.32 -18.85
N GLU A 137 8.69 5.32 -18.49
CA GLU A 137 7.73 6.38 -18.76
C GLU A 137 7.46 7.14 -17.45
N SER A 138 8.46 7.88 -16.99
CA SER A 138 8.43 8.61 -15.71
C SER A 138 7.57 9.87 -15.77
N ASN A 139 6.31 9.76 -16.16
CA ASN A 139 5.37 10.85 -16.10
C ASN A 139 4.08 10.45 -15.35
N LEU A 140 3.43 11.45 -14.79
CA LEU A 140 2.17 11.28 -14.05
C LEU A 140 1.09 10.58 -14.88
N ALA A 141 1.09 10.77 -16.20
CA ALA A 141 0.13 10.14 -17.09
C ALA A 141 0.26 8.61 -17.12
N SER A 142 1.48 8.08 -17.14
CA SER A 142 1.72 6.63 -17.09
C SER A 142 1.31 6.04 -15.74
N ALA A 143 1.56 6.76 -14.64
CA ALA A 143 1.10 6.37 -13.31
C ALA A 143 -0.43 6.29 -13.24
N LEU A 144 -1.13 7.26 -13.81
CA LEU A 144 -2.60 7.28 -13.89
C LEU A 144 -3.16 6.13 -14.72
N VAL A 145 -2.53 5.79 -15.84
CA VAL A 145 -2.94 4.64 -16.66
C VAL A 145 -2.80 3.33 -15.88
N MET A 146 -1.71 3.14 -15.15
CA MET A 146 -1.52 1.94 -14.32
C MET A 146 -2.59 1.83 -13.24
N VAL A 147 -2.89 2.91 -12.52
CA VAL A 147 -3.91 2.93 -11.47
C VAL A 147 -5.31 2.71 -12.03
N SER A 148 -5.62 3.32 -13.19
CA SER A 148 -6.89 3.11 -13.86
C SER A 148 -7.08 1.67 -14.32
N SER A 149 -6.01 1.01 -14.79
CA SER A 149 -6.07 -0.41 -15.18
C SER A 149 -6.32 -1.33 -13.99
N ILE A 150 -5.72 -1.05 -12.83
CA ILE A 150 -5.99 -1.78 -11.58
C ILE A 150 -7.45 -1.57 -11.16
N ALA A 151 -7.96 -0.34 -11.17
CA ALA A 151 -9.35 -0.05 -10.83
C ALA A 151 -10.33 -0.76 -11.76
N ILE A 152 -10.08 -0.75 -13.07
CA ILE A 152 -10.90 -1.47 -14.05
C ILE A 152 -10.86 -2.98 -13.81
N ALA A 153 -9.70 -3.54 -13.47
CA ALA A 153 -9.54 -4.95 -13.16
C ALA A 153 -10.37 -5.37 -11.94
N LEU A 154 -10.37 -4.55 -10.88
CA LEU A 154 -11.17 -4.75 -9.68
C LEU A 154 -12.67 -4.72 -9.97
N ILE A 155 -13.11 -3.85 -10.88
CA ILE A 155 -14.51 -3.67 -11.24
C ILE A 155 -14.98 -4.77 -12.20
N SER A 156 -14.12 -5.23 -13.11
CA SER A 156 -14.46 -6.21 -14.15
C SER A 156 -14.44 -7.66 -13.67
N ASN A 157 -14.09 -7.91 -12.40
CA ASN A 157 -13.97 -9.26 -11.81
C ASN A 157 -13.03 -10.19 -12.60
N ASN A 158 -11.98 -9.62 -13.20
CA ASN A 158 -11.00 -10.35 -14.00
C ASN A 158 -9.68 -10.54 -13.21
N PRO A 159 -9.45 -11.72 -12.60
CA PRO A 159 -8.28 -11.95 -11.75
C PRO A 159 -6.93 -11.86 -12.48
N ASN A 160 -6.94 -11.91 -13.81
CA ASN A 160 -5.72 -11.84 -14.62
C ASN A 160 -5.23 -10.42 -14.91
N ALA A 161 -5.98 -9.39 -14.53
CA ALA A 161 -5.61 -8.00 -14.82
C ALA A 161 -4.67 -7.38 -13.76
N ILE A 162 -4.49 -8.03 -12.61
CA ILE A 162 -3.66 -7.55 -11.49
C ILE A 162 -2.22 -8.12 -11.55
N ALA A 163 -1.95 -9.08 -12.44
CA ALA A 163 -0.68 -9.79 -12.55
C ALA A 163 0.32 -9.11 -13.52
N MET A 164 0.44 -7.78 -13.47
CA MET A 164 1.49 -7.04 -14.20
C MET A 164 2.47 -6.36 -13.28
#